data_20ed7bceb215cbfd20056cc9afb0ae9e
#
_entry.id   20ed7bceb215cbfd20056cc9afb0ae9e
#
_cell.length_a   1.000
_cell.length_b   1.000
_cell.length_c   1.000
_cell.angle_alpha   90.00
_cell.angle_beta   90.00
_cell.angle_gamma   90.00
#
_symmetry.space_group_name_H-M   'P 1'
#
loop_
_entity.id
_entity.type
_entity.pdbx_description
1 polymer ?
#
loop_
_entity_poly.entity_id
_entity_poly.type
_entity_poly.pdbx_seq_one_letter_code
_entity_poly.pdbx_strand_id
1 'polypeptide(L)'
;MQRLDSVQLALPAPIPGDASQALVALVLHGNPYGSDAAEAVKEIRSRLHALSPAALLGGVPAENLDVEQTNERDTKLIVPLVLLVVGLILVAVLRALVAPAYLIATVVLSFAATLGLATFAFTEVFQTEGLAFNLELMAFIFLVALGVDYNIFLMTRAREEAAVRGTREGVLAALVHTGGVVTGAGLILAGTFATLTLLPLEELVQIGATVAFGVLLDTFLVRALLIPAITYRLGDRAWWPSRTASNSPSTRGKI
;
A
#
# COMPACT_ATOMS: atom_id res chain seq x y z
N MET A 1 -7.35 15.73 42.43
CA MET A 1 -6.69 14.98 41.33
C MET A 1 -7.44 13.68 41.15
N GLN A 2 -8.27 13.54 40.11
CA GLN A 2 -8.84 12.23 39.74
C GLN A 2 -7.67 11.34 39.28
N ARG A 3 -7.55 10.18 39.93
CA ARG A 3 -6.56 9.17 39.49
C ARG A 3 -6.90 8.75 38.06
N LEU A 4 -5.94 8.82 37.18
CA LEU A 4 -6.03 8.20 35.88
C LEU A 4 -5.74 6.72 36.10
N ASP A 5 -6.68 5.84 35.82
CA ASP A 5 -6.51 4.39 36.00
C ASP A 5 -5.37 3.82 35.14
N SER A 6 -4.99 4.55 34.10
CA SER A 6 -3.89 4.23 33.19
C SER A 6 -2.50 4.61 33.71
N VAL A 7 -2.38 5.42 34.78
CA VAL A 7 -1.10 5.89 35.34
C VAL A 7 -0.78 5.14 36.62
N GLN A 8 0.29 4.37 36.62
CA GLN A 8 0.78 3.65 37.79
C GLN A 8 1.45 4.57 38.80
N LEU A 9 2.27 5.48 38.31
CA LEU A 9 3.09 6.35 39.13
C LEU A 9 3.35 7.69 38.44
N ALA A 10 3.30 8.78 39.20
CA ALA A 10 3.67 10.11 38.74
C ALA A 10 4.75 10.68 39.69
N LEU A 11 5.93 10.95 39.17
CA LEU A 11 7.07 11.45 39.93
C LEU A 11 7.47 12.83 39.42
N PRO A 12 7.48 13.87 40.30
CA PRO A 12 8.05 15.13 39.93
C PRO A 12 9.58 14.98 39.76
N ALA A 13 10.08 15.44 38.61
CA ALA A 13 11.51 15.42 38.28
C ALA A 13 11.97 16.88 38.15
N PRO A 14 13.04 17.30 38.87
CA PRO A 14 13.57 18.65 38.73
C PRO A 14 14.26 18.85 37.40
N ILE A 15 13.97 19.98 36.74
CA ILE A 15 14.73 20.39 35.54
C ILE A 15 15.91 21.25 36.04
N PRO A 16 17.16 20.83 35.85
CA PRO A 16 18.30 21.63 36.24
C PRO A 16 18.34 22.96 35.46
N GLY A 17 18.29 24.08 36.19
CA GLY A 17 18.53 25.40 35.61
C GLY A 17 17.28 26.20 35.21
N ASP A 18 16.09 25.63 35.23
CA ASP A 18 14.85 26.38 34.94
C ASP A 18 13.74 26.14 35.97
N ALA A 19 13.54 27.14 36.82
CA ALA A 19 12.51 27.11 37.87
C ALA A 19 11.10 27.41 37.33
N SER A 20 10.95 27.80 36.07
CA SER A 20 9.66 28.10 35.46
C SER A 20 8.97 26.87 34.85
N GLN A 21 9.67 25.77 34.73
CA GLN A 21 9.18 24.52 34.16
C GLN A 21 9.20 23.39 35.18
N ALA A 22 8.18 22.56 35.15
CA ALA A 22 8.10 21.35 35.97
C ALA A 22 8.00 20.11 35.05
N LEU A 23 8.90 19.16 35.28
CA LEU A 23 8.84 17.85 34.63
C LEU A 23 8.12 16.87 35.59
N VAL A 24 7.18 16.11 35.02
CA VAL A 24 6.54 15.02 35.76
C VAL A 24 6.72 13.75 34.94
N ALA A 25 7.47 12.80 35.47
CA ALA A 25 7.59 11.47 34.84
C ALA A 25 6.33 10.65 35.17
N LEU A 26 5.67 10.13 34.14
CA LEU A 26 4.51 9.26 34.25
C LEU A 26 4.88 7.83 33.86
N VAL A 27 4.57 6.88 34.72
CA VAL A 27 4.70 5.46 34.42
C VAL A 27 3.31 4.92 34.11
N LEU A 28 3.13 4.42 32.90
CA LEU A 28 1.88 3.83 32.44
C LEU A 28 1.83 2.33 32.80
N HIS A 29 0.62 1.80 32.91
CA HIS A 29 0.40 0.36 33.04
C HIS A 29 0.53 -0.32 31.66
N GLY A 30 1.11 -1.52 31.62
CA GLY A 30 1.13 -2.37 30.43
C GLY A 30 2.27 -2.08 29.45
N ASN A 31 2.07 -2.50 28.20
CA ASN A 31 3.05 -2.36 27.12
C ASN A 31 3.04 -0.90 26.60
N PRO A 32 4.19 -0.17 26.61
CA PRO A 32 4.26 1.19 26.09
C PRO A 32 3.98 1.33 24.59
N TYR A 33 3.98 0.21 23.87
CA TYR A 33 3.70 0.14 22.41
C TYR A 33 2.27 -0.36 22.11
N GLY A 34 1.47 -0.69 23.13
CA GLY A 34 0.12 -1.20 22.96
C GLY A 34 -0.93 -0.11 22.75
N SER A 35 -2.12 -0.52 22.29
CA SER A 35 -3.29 0.34 22.11
C SER A 35 -3.71 1.06 23.41
N ASP A 36 -3.58 0.37 24.54
CA ASP A 36 -3.93 0.91 25.87
C ASP A 36 -3.06 2.12 26.23
N ALA A 37 -1.76 2.08 25.88
CA ALA A 37 -0.85 3.19 26.09
C ALA A 37 -1.20 4.38 25.19
N ALA A 38 -1.60 4.14 23.94
CA ALA A 38 -2.06 5.18 23.03
C ALA A 38 -3.35 5.89 23.54
N GLU A 39 -4.31 5.12 24.05
CA GLU A 39 -5.53 5.68 24.66
C GLU A 39 -5.21 6.50 25.92
N ALA A 40 -4.34 5.98 26.79
CA ALA A 40 -3.86 6.70 27.96
C ALA A 40 -3.21 8.02 27.59
N VAL A 41 -2.37 8.05 26.57
CA VAL A 41 -1.72 9.28 26.08
C VAL A 41 -2.76 10.28 25.56
N LYS A 42 -3.77 9.84 24.79
CA LYS A 42 -4.87 10.72 24.32
C LYS A 42 -5.61 11.37 25.49
N GLU A 43 -5.96 10.57 26.50
CA GLU A 43 -6.66 11.05 27.69
C GLU A 43 -5.81 12.04 28.50
N ILE A 44 -4.54 11.68 28.77
CA ILE A 44 -3.61 12.54 29.53
C ILE A 44 -3.38 13.85 28.78
N ARG A 45 -3.15 13.81 27.46
CA ARG A 45 -2.96 15.01 26.64
C ARG A 45 -4.17 15.93 26.66
N SER A 46 -5.37 15.39 26.54
CA SER A 46 -6.62 16.16 26.63
C SER A 46 -6.77 16.86 27.97
N ARG A 47 -6.51 16.16 29.08
CA ARG A 47 -6.59 16.73 30.43
C ARG A 47 -5.47 17.76 30.69
N LEU A 48 -4.26 17.51 30.21
CA LEU A 48 -3.15 18.47 30.35
C LEU A 48 -3.43 19.76 29.60
N HIS A 49 -3.92 19.72 28.38
CA HIS A 49 -4.27 20.92 27.62
C HIS A 49 -5.42 21.71 28.25
N ALA A 50 -6.36 21.04 28.91
CA ALA A 50 -7.43 21.72 29.67
C ALA A 50 -6.90 22.45 30.90
N LEU A 51 -5.81 21.96 31.52
CA LEU A 51 -5.18 22.59 32.67
C LEU A 51 -4.17 23.67 32.25
N SER A 52 -3.38 23.41 31.24
CA SER A 52 -2.40 24.35 30.70
C SER A 52 -2.19 24.06 29.19
N PRO A 53 -2.59 25.00 28.31
CA PRO A 53 -2.38 24.87 26.87
C PRO A 53 -0.90 24.77 26.47
N ALA A 54 0.02 25.22 27.33
CA ALA A 54 1.46 25.16 27.11
C ALA A 54 2.10 23.83 27.58
N ALA A 55 1.34 22.94 28.24
CA ALA A 55 1.86 21.69 28.73
C ALA A 55 2.10 20.72 27.57
N LEU A 56 3.30 20.09 27.56
CA LEU A 56 3.70 19.11 26.57
C LEU A 56 3.72 17.72 27.21
N LEU A 57 3.28 16.73 26.46
CA LEU A 57 3.38 15.31 26.80
C LEU A 57 4.29 14.63 25.77
N GLY A 58 5.41 14.09 26.23
CA GLY A 58 6.40 13.37 25.40
C GLY A 58 6.67 11.97 25.94
N GLY A 59 7.63 11.31 25.33
CA GLY A 59 8.03 9.94 25.64
C GLY A 59 7.50 8.94 24.60
N VAL A 60 8.05 7.72 24.63
CA VAL A 60 7.82 6.71 23.59
C VAL A 60 6.33 6.49 23.25
N PRO A 61 5.40 6.35 24.20
CA PRO A 61 3.99 6.17 23.84
C PRO A 61 3.36 7.39 23.16
N ALA A 62 3.80 8.60 23.51
CA ALA A 62 3.29 9.83 22.91
C ALA A 62 3.85 10.01 21.49
N GLU A 63 5.14 9.72 21.29
CA GLU A 63 5.80 9.75 19.99
C GLU A 63 5.18 8.73 19.03
N ASN A 64 4.93 7.51 19.50
CA ASN A 64 4.28 6.46 18.69
C ASN A 64 2.88 6.90 18.26
N LEU A 65 2.08 7.47 19.17
CA LEU A 65 0.75 7.99 18.83
C LEU A 65 0.82 9.12 17.78
N ASP A 66 1.78 10.03 17.90
CA ASP A 66 1.94 11.14 16.96
C ASP A 66 2.37 10.64 15.58
N VAL A 67 3.24 9.63 15.52
CA VAL A 67 3.64 8.96 14.28
C VAL A 67 2.45 8.21 13.65
N GLU A 68 1.67 7.47 14.43
CA GLU A 68 0.47 6.78 13.97
C GLU A 68 -0.54 7.75 13.34
N GLN A 69 -0.85 8.85 14.03
CA GLN A 69 -1.76 9.89 13.54
C GLN A 69 -1.23 10.57 12.25
N THR A 70 0.09 10.79 12.19
CA THR A 70 0.73 11.36 11.00
C THR A 70 0.61 10.39 9.83
N ASN A 71 0.91 9.11 10.03
CA ASN A 71 0.78 8.08 9.00
C ASN A 71 -0.66 7.91 8.50
N GLU A 72 -1.65 7.95 9.38
CA GLU A 72 -3.05 7.92 8.96
C GLU A 72 -3.41 9.09 8.06
N ARG A 73 -2.95 10.29 8.41
CA ARG A 73 -3.17 11.49 7.60
C ARG A 73 -2.45 11.39 6.25
N ASP A 74 -1.20 10.95 6.27
CA ASP A 74 -0.38 10.81 5.08
C ASP A 74 -0.94 9.74 4.16
N THR A 75 -1.39 8.61 4.67
CA THR A 75 -2.04 7.55 3.90
C THR A 75 -3.29 8.08 3.19
N LYS A 76 -4.15 8.82 3.90
CA LYS A 76 -5.38 9.41 3.32
C LYS A 76 -5.10 10.43 2.20
N LEU A 77 -3.93 11.06 2.20
CA LEU A 77 -3.52 12.01 1.18
C LEU A 77 -2.72 11.34 0.06
N ILE A 78 -1.72 10.52 0.41
CA ILE A 78 -0.76 9.94 -0.53
C ILE A 78 -1.43 8.89 -1.41
N VAL A 79 -2.26 8.01 -0.83
CA VAL A 79 -2.91 6.93 -1.59
C VAL A 79 -3.75 7.46 -2.76
N PRO A 80 -4.71 8.39 -2.58
CA PRO A 80 -5.48 8.89 -3.71
C PRO A 80 -4.64 9.71 -4.69
N LEU A 81 -3.63 10.46 -4.20
CA LEU A 81 -2.75 11.24 -5.06
C LEU A 81 -1.91 10.32 -5.97
N VAL A 82 -1.32 9.27 -5.42
CA VAL A 82 -0.54 8.27 -6.19
C VAL A 82 -1.43 7.57 -7.21
N LEU A 83 -2.63 7.12 -6.82
CA LEU A 83 -3.56 6.49 -7.75
C LEU A 83 -4.01 7.43 -8.87
N LEU A 84 -4.19 8.71 -8.57
CA LEU A 84 -4.50 9.73 -9.58
C LEU A 84 -3.35 9.89 -10.58
N VAL A 85 -2.13 10.09 -10.08
CA VAL A 85 -0.93 10.26 -10.93
C VAL A 85 -0.69 9.03 -11.79
N VAL A 86 -0.74 7.85 -11.19
CA VAL A 86 -0.63 6.56 -11.89
C VAL A 86 -1.72 6.43 -12.96
N GLY A 87 -2.96 6.79 -12.62
CA GLY A 87 -4.06 6.77 -13.57
C GLY A 87 -3.83 7.67 -14.76
N LEU A 88 -3.34 8.88 -14.53
CA LEU A 88 -2.99 9.82 -15.61
C LEU A 88 -1.88 9.30 -16.50
N ILE A 89 -0.84 8.70 -15.91
CA ILE A 89 0.26 8.05 -16.66
C ILE A 89 -0.28 6.92 -17.52
N LEU A 90 -1.10 6.03 -16.94
CA LEU A 90 -1.72 4.92 -17.67
C LEU A 90 -2.59 5.41 -18.83
N VAL A 91 -3.39 6.45 -18.61
CA VAL A 91 -4.21 7.08 -19.67
C VAL A 91 -3.33 7.64 -20.79
N ALA A 92 -2.25 8.33 -20.44
CA ALA A 92 -1.33 8.90 -21.43
C ALA A 92 -0.61 7.82 -22.24
N VAL A 93 -0.11 6.77 -21.59
CA VAL A 93 0.64 5.68 -22.24
C VAL A 93 -0.29 4.81 -23.09
N LEU A 94 -1.41 4.37 -22.51
CA LEU A 94 -2.35 3.47 -23.19
C LEU A 94 -3.31 4.22 -24.13
N ARG A 95 -3.34 5.56 -24.08
CA ARG A 95 -4.28 6.40 -24.85
C ARG A 95 -5.71 5.85 -24.82
N ALA A 96 -6.15 5.39 -23.66
CA ALA A 96 -7.43 4.78 -23.40
C ALA A 96 -7.91 5.20 -22.01
N LEU A 97 -9.20 5.05 -21.71
CA LEU A 97 -9.78 5.34 -20.41
C LEU A 97 -10.21 4.06 -19.69
N VAL A 98 -10.73 3.09 -20.44
CA VAL A 98 -11.27 1.86 -19.86
C VAL A 98 -10.16 0.96 -19.32
N ALA A 99 -9.06 0.78 -20.08
CA ALA A 99 -7.93 -0.03 -19.61
C ALA A 99 -7.32 0.53 -18.31
N PRO A 100 -6.94 1.81 -18.20
CA PRO A 100 -6.47 2.39 -16.94
C PRO A 100 -7.45 2.22 -15.78
N ALA A 101 -8.75 2.38 -16.01
CA ALA A 101 -9.75 2.29 -14.95
C ALA A 101 -9.76 0.90 -14.29
N TYR A 102 -9.82 -0.18 -15.08
CA TYR A 102 -9.79 -1.51 -14.47
C TYR A 102 -8.40 -1.90 -13.95
N LEU A 103 -7.32 -1.38 -14.55
CA LEU A 103 -5.97 -1.61 -14.01
C LEU A 103 -5.81 -1.00 -12.62
N ILE A 104 -6.27 0.23 -12.40
CA ILE A 104 -6.29 0.84 -11.07
C ILE A 104 -7.17 0.03 -10.11
N ALA A 105 -8.36 -0.37 -10.56
CA ALA A 105 -9.26 -1.19 -9.73
C ALA A 105 -8.59 -2.52 -9.33
N THR A 106 -7.86 -3.18 -10.24
CA THR A 106 -7.14 -4.42 -9.90
C THR A 106 -5.96 -4.18 -8.96
N VAL A 107 -5.26 -3.06 -9.07
CA VAL A 107 -4.19 -2.68 -8.13
C VAL A 107 -4.74 -2.45 -6.72
N VAL A 108 -5.84 -1.70 -6.60
CA VAL A 108 -6.51 -1.47 -5.31
C VAL A 108 -7.01 -2.78 -4.71
N LEU A 109 -7.63 -3.64 -5.52
CA LEU A 109 -8.11 -4.96 -5.08
C LEU A 109 -6.95 -5.85 -4.62
N SER A 110 -5.85 -5.90 -5.36
CA SER A 110 -4.65 -6.67 -5.01
C SER A 110 -4.04 -6.18 -3.70
N PHE A 111 -3.93 -4.86 -3.53
CA PHE A 111 -3.44 -4.26 -2.30
C PHE A 111 -4.34 -4.61 -1.11
N ALA A 112 -5.66 -4.42 -1.24
CA ALA A 112 -6.61 -4.74 -0.17
C ALA A 112 -6.59 -6.23 0.20
N ALA A 113 -6.50 -7.12 -0.79
CA ALA A 113 -6.37 -8.56 -0.57
C ALA A 113 -5.06 -8.91 0.14
N THR A 114 -3.95 -8.30 -0.28
CA THR A 114 -2.63 -8.52 0.34
C THR A 114 -2.63 -8.05 1.79
N LEU A 115 -3.14 -6.83 2.05
CA LEU A 115 -3.19 -6.28 3.41
C LEU A 115 -4.11 -7.11 4.32
N GLY A 116 -5.29 -7.50 3.82
CA GLY A 116 -6.22 -8.35 4.58
C GLY A 116 -5.63 -9.72 4.94
N LEU A 117 -4.92 -10.35 3.99
CA LEU A 117 -4.25 -11.63 4.25
C LEU A 117 -3.04 -11.47 5.16
N ALA A 118 -2.27 -10.40 5.03
CA ALA A 118 -1.17 -10.08 5.93
C ALA A 118 -1.67 -9.84 7.37
N THR A 119 -2.72 -9.03 7.53
CA THR A 119 -3.36 -8.81 8.83
C THR A 119 -3.79 -10.14 9.44
N PHE A 120 -4.55 -10.94 8.70
CA PHE A 120 -4.98 -12.26 9.18
C PHE A 120 -3.80 -13.15 9.58
N ALA A 121 -2.75 -13.20 8.77
CA ALA A 121 -1.58 -14.02 9.06
C ALA A 121 -0.87 -13.55 10.33
N PHE A 122 -0.62 -12.26 10.48
CA PHE A 122 0.10 -11.75 11.64
C PHE A 122 -0.72 -11.83 12.93
N THR A 123 -2.02 -11.52 12.90
CA THR A 123 -2.85 -11.53 14.11
C THR A 123 -3.28 -12.94 14.52
N GLU A 124 -3.75 -13.77 13.58
CA GLU A 124 -4.35 -15.07 13.90
C GLU A 124 -3.35 -16.23 13.87
N VAL A 125 -2.35 -16.18 12.96
CA VAL A 125 -1.39 -17.29 12.81
C VAL A 125 -0.14 -17.05 13.63
N PHE A 126 0.48 -15.87 13.51
CA PHE A 126 1.71 -15.53 14.24
C PHE A 126 1.46 -14.93 15.61
N GLN A 127 0.21 -14.51 15.91
CA GLN A 127 -0.20 -13.95 17.20
C GLN A 127 0.69 -12.76 17.63
N THR A 128 1.05 -11.89 16.68
CA THR A 128 1.80 -10.67 16.96
C THR A 128 0.91 -9.67 17.71
N GLU A 129 1.50 -8.86 18.58
CA GLU A 129 0.77 -7.88 19.41
C GLU A 129 0.16 -6.71 18.59
N GLY A 130 0.36 -6.68 17.27
CA GLY A 130 -0.18 -5.67 16.36
C GLY A 130 0.56 -5.64 15.03
N LEU A 131 0.10 -4.75 14.16
CA LEU A 131 0.78 -4.46 12.90
C LEU A 131 1.68 -3.23 13.07
N ALA A 132 2.80 -3.21 12.35
CA ALA A 132 3.65 -2.04 12.26
C ALA A 132 2.83 -0.84 11.72
N PHE A 133 2.93 0.30 12.39
CA PHE A 133 2.13 1.50 12.10
C PHE A 133 2.33 2.03 10.66
N ASN A 134 3.46 1.76 10.04
CA ASN A 134 3.80 2.17 8.67
C ASN A 134 3.56 1.07 7.62
N LEU A 135 3.13 -0.15 8.03
CA LEU A 135 2.96 -1.30 7.14
C LEU A 135 2.04 -0.98 5.96
N GLU A 136 0.89 -0.36 6.24
CA GLU A 136 -0.10 -0.06 5.21
C GLU A 136 0.47 0.86 4.12
N LEU A 137 1.07 1.98 4.51
CA LEU A 137 1.63 2.96 3.57
C LEU A 137 2.82 2.38 2.81
N MET A 138 3.74 1.69 3.49
CA MET A 138 4.91 1.09 2.86
C MET A 138 4.52 -0.02 1.88
N ALA A 139 3.63 -0.94 2.30
CA ALA A 139 3.12 -1.98 1.41
C ALA A 139 2.42 -1.38 0.19
N PHE A 140 1.59 -0.32 0.38
CA PHE A 140 0.94 0.38 -0.72
C PHE A 140 1.95 0.93 -1.72
N ILE A 141 2.94 1.70 -1.25
CA ILE A 141 3.93 2.32 -2.13
C ILE A 141 4.68 1.26 -2.94
N PHE A 142 5.17 0.20 -2.28
CA PHE A 142 5.91 -0.86 -2.98
C PHE A 142 5.02 -1.61 -3.98
N LEU A 143 3.84 -2.06 -3.55
CA LEU A 143 2.96 -2.87 -4.42
C LEU A 143 2.42 -2.07 -5.60
N VAL A 144 2.07 -0.79 -5.40
CA VAL A 144 1.60 0.06 -6.50
C VAL A 144 2.72 0.36 -7.47
N ALA A 145 3.89 0.79 -6.98
CA ALA A 145 5.02 1.10 -7.86
C ALA A 145 5.40 -0.10 -8.73
N LEU A 146 5.58 -1.26 -8.10
CA LEU A 146 5.97 -2.49 -8.79
C LEU A 146 4.84 -3.06 -9.68
N GLY A 147 3.59 -2.95 -9.22
CA GLY A 147 2.43 -3.44 -9.96
C GLY A 147 2.19 -2.64 -11.24
N VAL A 148 2.31 -1.32 -11.17
CA VAL A 148 2.02 -0.42 -12.31
C VAL A 148 3.01 -0.58 -13.45
N ASP A 149 4.31 -0.65 -13.17
CA ASP A 149 5.35 -0.77 -14.20
C ASP A 149 5.13 -2.00 -15.07
N TYR A 150 4.84 -3.12 -14.45
CA TYR A 150 4.58 -4.35 -15.19
C TYR A 150 3.22 -4.35 -15.91
N ASN A 151 2.21 -3.67 -15.36
CA ASN A 151 0.91 -3.50 -16.03
C ASN A 151 1.07 -2.67 -17.31
N ILE A 152 1.89 -1.60 -17.26
CA ILE A 152 2.24 -0.81 -18.44
C ILE A 152 2.89 -1.70 -19.50
N PHE A 153 3.89 -2.50 -19.11
CA PHE A 153 4.61 -3.38 -20.01
C PHE A 153 3.69 -4.40 -20.70
N LEU A 154 2.86 -5.12 -19.92
CA LEU A 154 1.90 -6.09 -20.47
C LEU A 154 0.88 -5.43 -21.38
N MET A 155 0.30 -4.31 -20.97
CA MET A 155 -0.79 -3.67 -21.71
C MET A 155 -0.30 -2.93 -22.95
N THR A 156 0.91 -2.38 -22.93
CA THR A 156 1.54 -1.80 -24.12
C THR A 156 1.76 -2.89 -25.16
N ARG A 157 2.31 -4.03 -24.74
CA ARG A 157 2.49 -5.17 -25.63
C ARG A 157 1.16 -5.72 -26.14
N ALA A 158 0.16 -5.84 -25.28
CA ALA A 158 -1.19 -6.26 -25.68
C ALA A 158 -1.80 -5.33 -26.74
N ARG A 159 -1.56 -4.03 -26.63
CA ARG A 159 -2.02 -3.05 -27.61
C ARG A 159 -1.31 -3.17 -28.95
N GLU A 160 -0.01 -3.41 -28.95
CA GLU A 160 0.77 -3.66 -30.17
C GLU A 160 0.26 -4.90 -30.90
N GLU A 161 0.10 -6.02 -30.19
CA GLU A 161 -0.43 -7.25 -30.75
C GLU A 161 -1.90 -7.12 -31.21
N ALA A 162 -2.70 -6.34 -30.47
CA ALA A 162 -4.09 -6.07 -30.82
C ALA A 162 -4.24 -5.33 -32.16
N ALA A 163 -3.27 -4.50 -32.54
CA ALA A 163 -3.27 -3.81 -33.84
C ALA A 163 -3.15 -4.79 -35.03
N VAL A 164 -2.55 -5.95 -34.82
CA VAL A 164 -2.32 -6.97 -35.88
C VAL A 164 -3.36 -8.08 -35.82
N ARG A 165 -3.66 -8.60 -34.64
CA ARG A 165 -4.45 -9.83 -34.42
C ARG A 165 -5.84 -9.59 -33.86
N GLY A 166 -6.16 -8.33 -33.51
CA GLY A 166 -7.35 -8.00 -32.71
C GLY A 166 -7.11 -8.16 -31.20
N THR A 167 -7.94 -7.53 -30.38
CA THR A 167 -7.68 -7.42 -28.94
C THR A 167 -7.64 -8.76 -28.22
N ARG A 168 -8.53 -9.69 -28.54
CA ARG A 168 -8.61 -10.99 -27.85
C ARG A 168 -7.37 -11.85 -28.06
N GLU A 169 -6.95 -12.01 -29.29
CA GLU A 169 -5.74 -12.79 -29.60
C GLU A 169 -4.47 -12.01 -29.20
N GLY A 170 -4.50 -10.69 -29.33
CA GLY A 170 -3.40 -9.81 -28.97
C GLY A 170 -3.03 -9.89 -27.49
N VAL A 171 -4.02 -9.91 -26.59
CA VAL A 171 -3.72 -10.02 -25.15
C VAL A 171 -3.13 -11.38 -24.78
N LEU A 172 -3.59 -12.47 -25.43
CA LEU A 172 -3.01 -13.80 -25.21
C LEU A 172 -1.58 -13.89 -25.75
N ALA A 173 -1.33 -13.36 -26.95
CA ALA A 173 0.00 -13.28 -27.51
C ALA A 173 0.96 -12.45 -26.63
N ALA A 174 0.51 -11.30 -26.14
CA ALA A 174 1.28 -10.48 -25.21
C ALA A 174 1.63 -11.25 -23.93
N LEU A 175 0.66 -11.96 -23.34
CA LEU A 175 0.89 -12.77 -22.13
C LEU A 175 1.96 -13.85 -22.36
N VAL A 176 1.91 -14.55 -23.51
CA VAL A 176 2.94 -15.56 -23.87
C VAL A 176 4.32 -14.94 -24.00
N HIS A 177 4.42 -13.78 -24.68
CA HIS A 177 5.71 -13.12 -24.90
C HIS A 177 6.30 -12.48 -23.65
N THR A 178 5.46 -11.94 -22.75
CA THR A 178 5.92 -11.20 -21.57
C THR A 178 5.92 -12.05 -20.30
N GLY A 179 5.14 -13.14 -20.26
CA GLY A 179 4.88 -13.90 -19.04
C GLY A 179 6.14 -14.43 -18.36
N GLY A 180 7.09 -14.97 -19.13
CA GLY A 180 8.35 -15.49 -18.57
C GLY A 180 9.17 -14.40 -17.88
N VAL A 181 9.30 -13.24 -18.52
CA VAL A 181 10.06 -12.09 -17.96
C VAL A 181 9.39 -11.56 -16.69
N VAL A 182 8.08 -11.36 -16.76
CA VAL A 182 7.28 -10.82 -15.64
C VAL A 182 7.29 -11.79 -14.46
N THR A 183 7.12 -13.09 -14.70
CA THR A 183 7.13 -14.10 -13.64
C THR A 183 8.51 -14.23 -13.01
N GLY A 184 9.57 -14.26 -13.82
CA GLY A 184 10.95 -14.31 -13.31
C GLY A 184 11.29 -13.09 -12.47
N ALA A 185 10.95 -11.89 -12.93
CA ALA A 185 11.17 -10.66 -12.17
C ALA A 185 10.35 -10.62 -10.87
N GLY A 186 9.07 -11.05 -10.91
CA GLY A 186 8.22 -11.14 -9.72
C GLY A 186 8.77 -12.10 -8.66
N LEU A 187 9.29 -13.26 -9.08
CA LEU A 187 9.92 -14.22 -8.15
C LEU A 187 11.21 -13.67 -7.52
N ILE A 188 12.07 -13.04 -8.31
CA ILE A 188 13.30 -12.42 -7.80
C ILE A 188 12.95 -11.33 -6.78
N LEU A 189 11.98 -10.49 -7.11
CA LEU A 189 11.57 -9.39 -6.26
C LEU A 189 10.95 -9.89 -4.95
N ALA A 190 10.02 -10.86 -5.02
CA ALA A 190 9.44 -11.48 -3.85
C ALA A 190 10.51 -12.15 -2.98
N GLY A 191 11.49 -12.85 -3.59
CA GLY A 191 12.63 -13.41 -2.87
C GLY A 191 13.47 -12.34 -2.17
N THR A 192 13.71 -11.21 -2.84
CA THR A 192 14.44 -10.07 -2.25
C THR A 192 13.73 -9.52 -1.02
N PHE A 193 12.42 -9.25 -1.11
CA PHE A 193 11.65 -8.78 0.05
C PHE A 193 11.54 -9.84 1.14
N ALA A 194 11.45 -11.12 0.79
CA ALA A 194 11.46 -12.21 1.75
C ALA A 194 12.74 -12.25 2.60
N THR A 195 13.89 -11.76 2.10
CA THR A 195 15.11 -11.70 2.91
C THR A 195 15.00 -10.75 4.11
N LEU A 196 14.11 -9.75 4.06
CA LEU A 196 13.85 -8.87 5.19
C LEU A 196 13.29 -9.62 6.41
N THR A 197 12.63 -10.75 6.19
CA THR A 197 12.09 -11.59 7.28
C THR A 197 13.18 -12.28 8.11
N LEU A 198 14.43 -12.26 7.65
CA LEU A 198 15.57 -12.80 8.39
C LEU A 198 16.16 -11.79 9.39
N LEU A 199 15.72 -10.53 9.34
CA LEU A 199 16.22 -9.49 10.24
C LEU A 199 15.49 -9.54 11.59
N PRO A 200 16.19 -9.25 12.70
CA PRO A 200 15.61 -9.28 14.05
C PRO A 200 14.80 -8.01 14.37
N LEU A 201 14.04 -7.51 13.41
CA LEU A 201 13.21 -6.31 13.52
C LEU A 201 11.80 -6.65 13.03
N GLU A 202 10.84 -6.70 13.95
CA GLU A 202 9.47 -7.13 13.67
C GLU A 202 8.81 -6.33 12.53
N GLU A 203 9.05 -5.03 12.51
CA GLU A 203 8.56 -4.12 11.47
C GLU A 203 9.05 -4.53 10.07
N LEU A 204 10.34 -4.85 9.92
CA LEU A 204 10.91 -5.29 8.64
C LEU A 204 10.43 -6.69 8.25
N VAL A 205 10.20 -7.57 9.22
CA VAL A 205 9.59 -8.88 8.97
C VAL A 205 8.19 -8.72 8.40
N GLN A 206 7.37 -7.86 9.02
CA GLN A 206 6.01 -7.61 8.57
C GLN A 206 5.96 -6.97 7.17
N ILE A 207 6.78 -5.93 6.93
CA ILE A 207 6.85 -5.26 5.62
C ILE A 207 7.37 -6.24 4.55
N GLY A 208 8.47 -6.94 4.83
CA GLY A 208 9.09 -7.88 3.90
C GLY A 208 8.16 -9.02 3.50
N ALA A 209 7.51 -9.67 4.47
CA ALA A 209 6.56 -10.74 4.23
C ALA A 209 5.33 -10.24 3.43
N THR A 210 4.76 -9.10 3.83
CA THR A 210 3.59 -8.52 3.16
C THR A 210 3.89 -8.16 1.72
N VAL A 211 5.01 -7.48 1.46
CA VAL A 211 5.39 -7.08 0.09
C VAL A 211 5.74 -8.31 -0.75
N ALA A 212 6.51 -9.27 -0.21
CA ALA A 212 6.84 -10.51 -0.92
C ALA A 212 5.58 -11.26 -1.34
N PHE A 213 4.65 -11.45 -0.42
CA PHE A 213 3.38 -12.13 -0.70
C PHE A 213 2.52 -11.35 -1.69
N GLY A 214 2.41 -10.03 -1.53
CA GLY A 214 1.63 -9.17 -2.44
C GLY A 214 2.18 -9.18 -3.87
N VAL A 215 3.51 -9.17 -4.03
CA VAL A 215 4.15 -9.29 -5.36
C VAL A 215 3.84 -10.64 -6.00
N LEU A 216 3.85 -11.75 -5.24
CA LEU A 216 3.47 -13.05 -5.76
C LEU A 216 2.00 -13.09 -6.17
N LEU A 217 1.10 -12.58 -5.32
CA LEU A 217 -0.33 -12.50 -5.61
C LEU A 217 -0.57 -11.66 -6.88
N ASP A 218 0.06 -10.50 -6.99
CA ASP A 218 -0.06 -9.64 -8.16
C ASP A 218 0.47 -10.33 -9.43
N THR A 219 1.64 -10.98 -9.35
CA THR A 219 2.27 -11.64 -10.48
C THR A 219 1.46 -12.82 -11.00
N PHE A 220 1.02 -13.72 -10.11
CA PHE A 220 0.39 -14.98 -10.53
C PHE A 220 -1.12 -14.87 -10.68
N LEU A 221 -1.80 -14.08 -9.84
CA LEU A 221 -3.26 -14.00 -9.87
C LEU A 221 -3.73 -12.79 -10.69
N VAL A 222 -3.27 -11.61 -10.36
CA VAL A 222 -3.78 -10.39 -10.99
C VAL A 222 -3.28 -10.29 -12.43
N ARG A 223 -2.02 -10.41 -12.65
CA ARG A 223 -1.36 -10.17 -13.94
C ARG A 223 -1.46 -11.35 -14.89
N ALA A 224 -1.28 -12.57 -14.39
CA ALA A 224 -1.35 -13.75 -15.25
C ALA A 224 -2.79 -14.16 -15.59
N LEU A 225 -3.76 -13.87 -14.73
CA LEU A 225 -5.15 -14.32 -14.90
C LEU A 225 -6.14 -13.15 -15.03
N LEU A 226 -6.21 -12.27 -14.03
CA LEU A 226 -7.30 -11.30 -13.91
C LEU A 226 -7.26 -10.24 -15.02
N ILE A 227 -6.13 -9.60 -15.24
CA ILE A 227 -5.97 -8.55 -16.26
C ILE A 227 -6.19 -9.09 -17.67
N PRO A 228 -5.57 -10.20 -18.09
CA PRO A 228 -5.83 -10.80 -19.40
C PRO A 228 -7.29 -11.22 -19.57
N ALA A 229 -7.91 -11.80 -18.55
CA ALA A 229 -9.31 -12.22 -18.62
C ALA A 229 -10.27 -11.03 -18.79
N ILE A 230 -10.06 -9.94 -18.05
CA ILE A 230 -10.86 -8.71 -18.18
C ILE A 230 -10.67 -8.12 -19.59
N THR A 231 -9.42 -7.98 -20.05
CA THR A 231 -9.10 -7.43 -21.38
C THR A 231 -9.71 -8.29 -22.49
N TYR A 232 -9.62 -9.60 -22.39
CA TYR A 232 -10.21 -10.54 -23.34
C TYR A 232 -11.72 -10.40 -23.43
N ARG A 233 -12.41 -10.27 -22.27
CA ARG A 233 -13.86 -10.09 -22.22
C ARG A 233 -14.31 -8.76 -22.77
N LEU A 234 -13.61 -7.67 -22.46
CA LEU A 234 -13.93 -6.33 -22.95
C LEU A 234 -13.65 -6.20 -24.45
N GLY A 235 -12.64 -6.93 -24.98
CA GLY A 235 -12.22 -6.80 -26.38
C GLY A 235 -11.84 -5.35 -26.71
N ASP A 236 -12.27 -4.85 -27.86
CA ASP A 236 -11.91 -3.51 -28.33
C ASP A 236 -12.41 -2.38 -27.43
N ARG A 237 -13.42 -2.62 -26.59
CA ARG A 237 -13.89 -1.65 -25.60
C ARG A 237 -12.83 -1.28 -24.56
N ALA A 238 -11.86 -2.19 -24.31
CA ALA A 238 -10.75 -1.90 -23.40
C ALA A 238 -9.96 -0.66 -23.81
N TRP A 239 -9.90 -0.38 -25.11
CA TRP A 239 -9.13 0.75 -25.66
C TRP A 239 -9.92 2.04 -25.86
N TRP A 240 -11.20 2.08 -25.48
CA TRP A 240 -12.00 3.29 -25.63
C TRP A 240 -11.36 4.51 -24.92
N PRO A 241 -11.33 5.72 -25.50
CA PRO A 241 -11.93 6.16 -26.76
C PRO A 241 -11.07 5.92 -28.03
N SER A 242 -9.83 5.47 -27.89
CA SER A 242 -9.00 5.17 -29.06
C SER A 242 -9.45 3.88 -29.77
N ARG A 243 -9.26 3.82 -31.07
CA ARG A 243 -9.51 2.62 -31.87
C ARG A 243 -8.20 1.89 -32.13
N THR A 244 -8.20 0.54 -32.06
CA THR A 244 -7.10 -0.27 -32.58
C THR A 244 -7.13 -0.21 -34.11
N ALA A 245 -5.96 -0.17 -34.74
CA ALA A 245 -5.84 -0.02 -36.20
C ALA A 245 -6.51 -1.14 -37.02
N SER A 246 -6.82 -2.29 -36.39
CA SER A 246 -7.52 -3.40 -37.03
C SER A 246 -8.97 -3.08 -37.43
N ASN A 247 -9.56 -2.00 -36.91
CA ASN A 247 -10.91 -1.55 -37.22
C ASN A 247 -10.95 -0.43 -38.30
N SER A 248 -9.84 -0.12 -38.95
CA SER A 248 -9.89 0.68 -40.15
C SER A 248 -10.62 -0.13 -41.24
N PRO A 249 -11.72 0.38 -41.84
CA PRO A 249 -12.32 -0.31 -42.96
C PRO A 249 -11.25 -0.45 -44.04
N SER A 250 -10.93 -1.71 -44.37
CA SER A 250 -10.03 -1.99 -45.47
C SER A 250 -10.54 -1.26 -46.70
N THR A 251 -9.78 -0.33 -47.23
CA THR A 251 -9.92 0.15 -48.61
C THR A 251 -9.67 -1.04 -49.53
N ARG A 252 -10.55 -2.04 -49.50
CA ARG A 252 -10.68 -3.03 -50.54
C ARG A 252 -11.47 -2.42 -51.68
N GLY A 253 -10.76 -2.15 -52.71
CA GLY A 253 -11.40 -2.03 -54.00
C GLY A 253 -11.20 -0.68 -54.65
N LYS A 254 -10.20 -0.61 -55.51
CA LYS A 254 -10.33 -0.22 -56.89
C LYS A 254 -9.03 -0.52 -57.60
N ILE A 255 -8.99 -1.66 -58.22
CA ILE A 255 -8.37 -1.86 -59.52
C ILE A 255 -9.40 -2.62 -60.35
#